data_4ea6e6531aeb996df57a3c99cc1a1383
#
_entry.id   4ea6e6531aeb996df57a3c99cc1a1383
#
_cell.length_a   1.000
_cell.length_b   1.000
_cell.length_c   1.000
_cell.angle_alpha   90.00
_cell.angle_beta   90.00
_cell.angle_gamma   90.00
#
_symmetry.space_group_name_H-M   'P 1'
#
loop_
_entity.id
_entity.type
_entity.pdbx_description
1 polymer ?
#
loop_
_entity_poly.entity_id
_entity_poly.type
_entity_poly.pdbx_seq_one_letter_code
_entity_poly.pdbx_strand_id
1 'polypeptide(L)'
;SLRNQAILFGMILLPLGLILLQKDFGTAIVFMSFLIVFYREGMSPFILIVGISMAVLAILTLIVKNQWYLHGIIGAVVVLLIFFGKRTLRRILTLTAGALILILTIESFDYVINNVLPERHKKRLEALVNPNFDPMGINWNVTQSKIAIGSGGFAGKGFLKGTQTKFDFVPEQSTDFIF
;
A
#
# COMPACT_ATOMS: atom_id res chain seq x y z
N SER A 1 -26.05 -13.10 11.11
CA SER A 1 -25.61 -14.29 11.88
C SER A 1 -24.16 -14.61 11.49
N LEU A 2 -23.40 -15.23 12.39
CA LEU A 2 -21.99 -15.64 12.13
C LEU A 2 -21.83 -16.48 10.86
N ARG A 3 -22.81 -17.35 10.58
CA ARG A 3 -22.84 -18.18 9.36
C ARG A 3 -22.88 -17.33 8.08
N ASN A 4 -23.68 -16.28 8.04
CA ASN A 4 -23.77 -15.40 6.88
C ASN A 4 -22.45 -14.61 6.68
N GLN A 5 -21.83 -14.15 7.76
CA GLN A 5 -20.52 -13.50 7.69
C GLN A 5 -19.44 -14.43 7.16
N ALA A 6 -19.40 -15.69 7.64
CA ALA A 6 -18.45 -16.68 7.15
C ALA A 6 -18.60 -16.98 5.64
N ILE A 7 -19.86 -17.06 5.15
CA ILE A 7 -20.14 -17.24 3.72
C ILE A 7 -19.64 -16.05 2.91
N LEU A 8 -19.94 -14.81 3.35
CA LEU A 8 -19.49 -13.59 2.67
C LEU A 8 -17.97 -13.48 2.63
N PHE A 9 -17.29 -13.80 3.74
CA PHE A 9 -15.82 -13.86 3.76
C PHE A 9 -15.29 -14.92 2.79
N GLY A 10 -15.88 -16.10 2.76
CA GLY A 10 -15.50 -17.16 1.83
C GLY A 10 -15.62 -16.75 0.37
N MET A 11 -16.70 -16.05 0.02
CA MET A 11 -16.96 -15.55 -1.35
C MET A 11 -15.92 -14.52 -1.81
N ILE A 12 -15.27 -13.79 -0.90
CA ILE A 12 -14.24 -12.80 -1.24
C ILE A 12 -12.84 -13.39 -1.08
N LEU A 13 -12.59 -14.16 -0.02
CA LEU A 13 -11.27 -14.73 0.23
C LEU A 13 -10.86 -15.77 -0.80
N LEU A 14 -11.82 -16.51 -1.38
CA LEU A 14 -11.51 -17.52 -2.41
C LEU A 14 -11.00 -16.86 -3.70
N PRO A 15 -11.69 -15.89 -4.34
CA PRO A 15 -11.14 -15.17 -5.50
C PRO A 15 -9.84 -14.42 -5.16
N LEU A 16 -9.76 -13.79 -3.99
CA LEU A 16 -8.55 -13.09 -3.52
C LEU A 16 -7.36 -14.05 -3.46
N GLY A 17 -7.55 -15.24 -2.91
CA GLY A 17 -6.51 -16.28 -2.86
C GLY A 17 -6.04 -16.72 -4.25
N LEU A 18 -6.97 -16.90 -5.19
CA LEU A 18 -6.65 -17.25 -6.57
C LEU A 18 -5.87 -16.11 -7.28
N ILE A 19 -6.26 -14.86 -7.07
CA ILE A 19 -5.56 -13.67 -7.61
C ILE A 19 -4.13 -13.58 -7.06
N LEU A 20 -3.96 -13.81 -5.75
CA LEU A 20 -2.64 -13.84 -5.12
C LEU A 20 -1.75 -14.95 -5.67
N LEU A 21 -2.31 -16.13 -5.97
CA LEU A 21 -1.58 -17.23 -6.63
C LEU A 21 -1.11 -16.84 -8.04
N GLN A 22 -1.85 -15.98 -8.75
CA GLN A 22 -1.46 -15.42 -10.04
C GLN A 22 -0.39 -14.31 -9.92
N LYS A 23 0.01 -13.97 -8.68
CA LYS A 23 0.94 -12.86 -8.37
C LYS A 23 0.46 -11.50 -8.86
N ASP A 24 -0.85 -11.32 -9.01
CA ASP A 24 -1.47 -10.05 -9.36
C ASP A 24 -1.84 -9.28 -8.08
N PHE A 25 -0.83 -8.64 -7.50
CA PHE A 25 -0.99 -7.86 -6.26
C PHE A 25 -1.85 -6.60 -6.47
N GLY A 26 -1.88 -6.04 -7.69
CA GLY A 26 -2.69 -4.87 -8.00
C GLY A 26 -4.17 -5.16 -7.85
N THR A 27 -4.66 -6.19 -8.52
CA THR A 27 -6.05 -6.64 -8.42
C THR A 27 -6.40 -7.12 -7.02
N ALA A 28 -5.46 -7.79 -6.32
CA ALA A 28 -5.65 -8.21 -4.94
C ALA A 28 -5.93 -7.04 -3.99
N ILE A 29 -5.21 -5.91 -4.14
CA ILE A 29 -5.44 -4.70 -3.32
C ILE A 29 -6.83 -4.12 -3.59
N VAL A 30 -7.31 -4.14 -4.84
CA VAL A 30 -8.67 -3.67 -5.16
C VAL A 30 -9.71 -4.53 -4.45
N PHE A 31 -9.52 -5.85 -4.35
CA PHE A 31 -10.41 -6.72 -3.60
C PHE A 31 -10.47 -6.38 -2.09
N MET A 32 -9.40 -5.84 -1.53
CA MET A 32 -9.43 -5.38 -0.13
C MET A 32 -10.41 -4.22 0.10
N SER A 33 -10.81 -3.49 -0.94
CA SER A 33 -11.84 -2.45 -0.83
C SER A 33 -13.21 -2.99 -0.38
N PHE A 34 -13.48 -4.28 -0.58
CA PHE A 34 -14.68 -4.93 -0.06
C PHE A 34 -14.79 -4.91 1.47
N LEU A 35 -13.69 -4.71 2.20
CA LEU A 35 -13.72 -4.48 3.64
C LEU A 35 -14.55 -3.25 4.02
N ILE A 36 -14.56 -2.22 3.17
CA ILE A 36 -15.38 -1.01 3.37
C ILE A 36 -16.87 -1.35 3.21
N VAL A 37 -17.20 -2.19 2.22
CA VAL A 37 -18.57 -2.66 2.01
C VAL A 37 -19.04 -3.47 3.20
N PHE A 38 -18.22 -4.39 3.69
CA PHE A 38 -18.54 -5.19 4.87
C PHE A 38 -18.75 -4.34 6.13
N TYR A 39 -17.97 -3.30 6.31
CA TYR A 39 -18.17 -2.36 7.40
C TYR A 39 -19.52 -1.67 7.29
N ARG A 40 -19.96 -1.24 6.10
CA ARG A 40 -21.29 -0.66 5.87
C ARG A 40 -22.43 -1.64 6.14
N GLU A 41 -22.22 -2.93 5.87
CA GLU A 41 -23.18 -4.01 6.13
C GLU A 41 -23.18 -4.49 7.61
N GLY A 42 -22.56 -3.73 8.52
CA GLY A 42 -22.60 -3.98 9.96
C GLY A 42 -21.50 -4.90 10.50
N MET A 43 -20.40 -5.06 9.77
CA MET A 43 -19.20 -5.70 10.32
C MET A 43 -18.55 -4.80 11.37
N SER A 44 -17.88 -5.43 12.35
CA SER A 44 -17.16 -4.70 13.38
C SER A 44 -16.15 -3.70 12.78
N PRO A 45 -16.15 -2.42 13.21
CA PRO A 45 -15.18 -1.41 12.77
C PRO A 45 -13.73 -1.81 13.09
N PHE A 46 -13.54 -2.72 14.04
CA PHE A 46 -12.21 -3.22 14.40
C PHE A 46 -11.45 -3.82 13.21
N ILE A 47 -12.13 -4.59 12.35
CA ILE A 47 -11.50 -5.23 11.18
C ILE A 47 -11.04 -4.17 10.16
N LEU A 48 -11.84 -3.13 9.95
CA LEU A 48 -11.47 -2.03 9.07
C LEU A 48 -10.28 -1.24 9.63
N ILE A 49 -10.29 -0.94 10.94
CA ILE A 49 -9.19 -0.25 11.62
C ILE A 49 -7.90 -1.05 11.50
N VAL A 50 -7.95 -2.36 11.74
CA VAL A 50 -6.78 -3.25 11.60
C VAL A 50 -6.28 -3.25 10.15
N GLY A 51 -7.16 -3.38 9.16
CA GLY A 51 -6.78 -3.35 7.75
C GLY A 51 -6.09 -2.04 7.36
N ILE A 52 -6.65 -0.90 7.75
CA ILE A 52 -6.04 0.43 7.49
C ILE A 52 -4.70 0.57 8.22
N SER A 53 -4.62 0.16 9.49
CA SER A 53 -3.36 0.25 10.26
C SER A 53 -2.25 -0.61 9.65
N MET A 54 -2.57 -1.81 9.15
CA MET A 54 -1.62 -2.66 8.43
C MET A 54 -1.16 -2.02 7.13
N ALA A 55 -2.06 -1.40 6.35
CA ALA A 55 -1.69 -0.69 5.13
C ALA A 55 -0.75 0.50 5.44
N VAL A 56 -1.04 1.28 6.48
CA VAL A 56 -0.18 2.38 6.93
C VAL A 56 1.19 1.87 7.37
N LEU A 57 1.25 0.78 8.15
CA LEU A 57 2.52 0.18 8.56
C LEU A 57 3.34 -0.32 7.37
N ALA A 58 2.70 -0.95 6.38
CA ALA A 58 3.38 -1.39 5.16
C ALA A 58 3.99 -0.21 4.39
N ILE A 59 3.25 0.91 4.25
CA ILE A 59 3.74 2.13 3.61
C ILE A 59 4.91 2.74 4.41
N LEU A 60 4.79 2.81 5.74
CA LEU A 60 5.87 3.32 6.59
C LEU A 60 7.14 2.46 6.49
N THR A 61 7.00 1.14 6.42
CA THR A 61 8.12 0.21 6.22
C THR A 61 8.83 0.46 4.88
N LEU A 62 8.10 0.82 3.82
CA LEU A 62 8.67 1.16 2.52
C LEU A 62 9.41 2.50 2.53
N ILE A 63 8.86 3.52 3.20
CA ILE A 63 9.44 4.87 3.22
C ILE A 63 10.69 4.92 4.11
N VAL A 64 10.63 4.27 5.26
CA VAL A 64 11.70 4.28 6.27
C VAL A 64 12.67 3.14 5.99
N LYS A 65 13.74 3.42 5.26
CA LYS A 65 14.76 2.41 4.90
C LYS A 65 15.43 1.74 6.10
N ASN A 66 15.55 2.45 7.22
CA ASN A 66 16.16 1.91 8.43
C ASN A 66 15.07 1.62 9.48
N GLN A 67 14.72 0.34 9.63
CA GLN A 67 13.67 -0.14 10.52
C GLN A 67 13.90 0.22 12.01
N TRP A 68 15.16 0.44 12.41
CA TRP A 68 15.49 0.86 13.78
C TRP A 68 14.82 2.15 14.23
N TYR A 69 14.54 3.08 13.28
CA TYR A 69 13.78 4.30 13.61
C TYR A 69 12.34 3.97 13.99
N LEU A 70 11.69 3.05 13.27
CA LEU A 70 10.32 2.63 13.59
C LEU A 70 10.26 1.90 14.93
N HIS A 71 11.21 1.00 15.20
CA HIS A 71 11.32 0.31 16.50
C HIS A 71 11.58 1.30 17.63
N GLY A 72 12.45 2.28 17.43
CA GLY A 72 12.73 3.34 18.38
C GLY A 72 11.50 4.19 18.73
N ILE A 73 10.71 4.56 17.71
CA ILE A 73 9.46 5.32 17.90
C ILE A 73 8.44 4.49 18.69
N ILE A 74 8.23 3.22 18.33
CA ILE A 74 7.31 2.32 19.04
C ILE A 74 7.75 2.18 20.50
N GLY A 75 9.05 1.94 20.73
CA GLY A 75 9.60 1.84 22.09
C GLY A 75 9.41 3.12 22.90
N ALA A 76 9.70 4.28 22.33
CA ALA A 76 9.52 5.57 22.97
C ALA A 76 8.04 5.83 23.34
N VAL A 77 7.11 5.54 22.42
CA VAL A 77 5.66 5.68 22.70
C VAL A 77 5.22 4.77 23.83
N VAL A 78 5.66 3.52 23.85
CA VAL A 78 5.33 2.58 24.95
C VAL A 78 5.87 3.06 26.29
N VAL A 79 7.12 3.51 26.34
CA VAL A 79 7.75 4.07 27.55
C VAL A 79 6.96 5.29 28.05
N LEU A 80 6.60 6.21 27.15
CA LEU A 80 5.78 7.38 27.50
C LEU A 80 4.41 6.98 28.05
N LEU A 81 3.73 6.02 27.39
CA LEU A 81 2.41 5.55 27.85
C LEU A 81 2.47 4.84 29.22
N ILE A 82 3.57 4.15 29.51
CA ILE A 82 3.80 3.54 30.83
C ILE A 82 4.10 4.63 31.86
N PHE A 83 4.91 5.62 31.48
CA PHE A 83 5.33 6.70 32.39
C PHE A 83 4.16 7.57 32.81
N PHE A 84 3.34 8.03 31.87
CA PHE A 84 2.19 8.91 32.16
C PHE A 84 0.92 8.17 32.59
N GLY A 85 0.92 6.84 32.62
CA GLY A 85 -0.26 6.08 32.95
C GLY A 85 -0.23 5.35 34.27
N LYS A 86 -1.34 4.70 34.62
CA LYS A 86 -1.41 3.84 35.81
C LYS A 86 -0.47 2.63 35.62
N ARG A 87 0.47 2.42 36.52
CA ARG A 87 1.47 1.34 36.48
C ARG A 87 0.88 0.00 36.99
N THR A 88 -0.14 -0.49 36.29
CA THR A 88 -0.67 -1.82 36.59
C THR A 88 0.04 -2.86 35.69
N LEU A 89 0.38 -4.02 36.27
CA LEU A 89 1.06 -5.11 35.56
C LEU A 89 0.30 -5.49 34.27
N ARG A 90 -1.03 -5.59 34.35
CA ARG A 90 -1.88 -5.90 33.18
C ARG A 90 -1.68 -4.88 32.04
N ARG A 91 -1.63 -3.59 32.35
CA ARG A 91 -1.44 -2.53 31.36
C ARG A 91 -0.05 -2.59 30.74
N ILE A 92 0.99 -2.78 31.55
CA ILE A 92 2.36 -2.93 31.05
C ILE A 92 2.43 -4.11 30.10
N LEU A 93 1.90 -5.27 30.48
CA LEU A 93 1.88 -6.47 29.63
C LEU A 93 1.11 -6.24 28.33
N THR A 94 -0.04 -5.55 28.35
CA THR A 94 -0.80 -5.28 27.11
C THR A 94 -0.08 -4.32 26.18
N LEU A 95 0.57 -3.27 26.70
CA LEU A 95 1.33 -2.31 25.88
C LEU A 95 2.58 -2.96 25.27
N THR A 96 3.33 -3.74 26.07
CA THR A 96 4.53 -4.44 25.56
C THR A 96 4.18 -5.54 24.55
N ALA A 97 3.10 -6.29 24.78
CA ALA A 97 2.60 -7.27 23.82
C ALA A 97 2.14 -6.59 22.50
N GLY A 98 1.42 -5.47 22.60
CA GLY A 98 1.03 -4.69 21.44
C GLY A 98 2.24 -4.17 20.65
N ALA A 99 3.25 -3.63 21.34
CA ALA A 99 4.49 -3.19 20.70
C ALA A 99 5.22 -4.34 20.00
N LEU A 100 5.29 -5.50 20.64
CA LEU A 100 5.91 -6.69 20.03
C LEU A 100 5.18 -7.11 18.75
N ILE A 101 3.86 -7.12 18.76
CA ILE A 101 3.05 -7.42 17.57
C ILE A 101 3.35 -6.40 16.44
N LEU A 102 3.43 -5.10 16.75
CA LEU A 102 3.75 -4.08 15.74
C LEU A 102 5.16 -4.28 15.17
N ILE A 103 6.15 -4.56 16.00
CA ILE A 103 7.53 -4.84 15.56
C ILE A 103 7.57 -6.08 14.66
N LEU A 104 6.94 -7.18 15.08
CA LEU A 104 6.86 -8.40 14.27
C LEU A 104 6.15 -8.15 12.93
N THR A 105 5.15 -7.29 12.89
CA THR A 105 4.45 -6.92 11.66
C THR A 105 5.39 -6.14 10.72
N ILE A 106 6.16 -5.18 11.24
CA ILE A 106 7.14 -4.41 10.46
C ILE A 106 8.20 -5.34 9.87
N GLU A 107 8.79 -6.23 10.69
CA GLU A 107 9.77 -7.21 10.24
C GLU A 107 9.20 -8.17 9.18
N SER A 108 7.94 -8.59 9.36
CA SER A 108 7.25 -9.44 8.37
C SER A 108 7.07 -8.71 7.03
N PHE A 109 6.70 -7.43 7.03
CA PHE A 109 6.60 -6.63 5.80
C PHE A 109 7.95 -6.45 5.14
N ASP A 110 8.99 -6.11 5.90
CA ASP A 110 10.34 -5.98 5.39
C ASP A 110 10.84 -7.28 4.75
N TYR A 111 10.64 -8.41 5.44
CA TYR A 111 10.97 -9.73 4.92
C TYR A 111 10.23 -10.04 3.61
N VAL A 112 8.93 -9.78 3.55
CA VAL A 112 8.12 -10.02 2.34
C VAL A 112 8.58 -9.14 1.18
N ILE A 113 8.82 -7.86 1.43
CA ILE A 113 9.28 -6.92 0.41
C ILE A 113 10.66 -7.34 -0.14
N ASN A 114 11.58 -7.71 0.74
CA ASN A 114 12.96 -7.97 0.34
C ASN A 114 13.20 -9.38 -0.20
N ASN A 115 12.45 -10.39 0.27
CA ASN A 115 12.74 -11.81 -0.03
C ASN A 115 11.65 -12.52 -0.83
N VAL A 116 10.38 -12.10 -0.71
CA VAL A 116 9.25 -12.81 -1.32
C VAL A 116 8.77 -12.09 -2.59
N LEU A 117 8.80 -10.75 -2.57
CA LEU A 117 8.25 -9.96 -3.66
C LEU A 117 9.13 -10.07 -4.92
N PRO A 118 8.56 -10.33 -6.12
CA PRO A 118 9.29 -10.31 -7.37
C PRO A 118 9.95 -8.95 -7.65
N GLU A 119 11.13 -8.94 -8.26
CA GLU A 119 11.90 -7.72 -8.53
C GLU A 119 11.11 -6.63 -9.27
N ARG A 120 10.21 -7.02 -10.17
CA ARG A 120 9.36 -6.07 -10.90
C ARG A 120 8.43 -5.27 -9.94
N HIS A 121 7.90 -5.91 -8.92
CA HIS A 121 7.06 -5.25 -7.93
C HIS A 121 7.88 -4.39 -6.95
N LYS A 122 9.06 -4.85 -6.53
CA LYS A 122 9.99 -4.05 -5.74
C LYS A 122 10.34 -2.74 -6.44
N LYS A 123 10.73 -2.81 -7.71
CA LYS A 123 11.06 -1.63 -8.50
C LYS A 123 9.87 -0.66 -8.63
N ARG A 124 8.63 -1.17 -8.77
CA ARG A 124 7.44 -0.32 -8.78
C ARG A 124 7.22 0.38 -7.43
N LEU A 125 7.40 -0.34 -6.31
CA LEU A 125 7.31 0.24 -4.98
C LEU A 125 8.40 1.28 -4.75
N GLU A 126 9.63 1.01 -5.17
CA GLU A 126 10.74 1.96 -5.08
C GLU A 126 10.52 3.21 -5.93
N ALA A 127 9.93 3.06 -7.11
CA ALA A 127 9.54 4.18 -7.96
C ALA A 127 8.47 5.09 -7.35
N LEU A 128 7.58 4.55 -6.50
CA LEU A 128 6.58 5.34 -5.75
C LEU A 128 7.24 6.21 -4.67
N VAL A 129 8.25 5.68 -4.00
CA VAL A 129 8.96 6.37 -2.91
C VAL A 129 10.03 7.32 -3.45
N ASN A 130 10.70 6.93 -4.54
CA ASN A 130 11.75 7.71 -5.17
C ASN A 130 11.40 8.01 -6.64
N PRO A 131 10.84 9.18 -6.95
CA PRO A 131 10.46 9.54 -8.32
C PRO A 131 11.60 9.57 -9.32
N ASN A 132 12.85 9.70 -8.85
CA ASN A 132 14.05 9.69 -9.68
C ASN A 132 14.62 8.29 -9.90
N PHE A 133 13.98 7.24 -9.35
CA PHE A 133 14.37 5.87 -9.57
C PHE A 133 14.04 5.45 -10.99
N ASP A 134 15.06 4.99 -11.73
CA ASP A 134 14.94 4.47 -13.08
C ASP A 134 14.08 5.35 -14.04
N PRO A 135 14.51 6.59 -14.35
CA PRO A 135 13.72 7.53 -15.17
C PRO A 135 13.51 7.03 -16.61
N MET A 136 14.39 6.16 -17.11
CA MET A 136 14.33 5.60 -18.48
C MET A 136 13.70 4.20 -18.54
N GLY A 137 13.37 3.61 -17.39
CA GLY A 137 12.69 2.32 -17.28
C GLY A 137 11.26 2.47 -16.80
N ILE A 138 11.00 2.03 -15.57
CA ILE A 138 9.64 1.97 -15.00
C ILE A 138 8.96 3.34 -14.95
N ASN A 139 9.72 4.41 -14.63
CA ASN A 139 9.17 5.76 -14.56
C ASN A 139 9.09 6.48 -15.92
N TRP A 140 9.58 5.88 -17.00
CA TRP A 140 9.56 6.51 -18.32
C TRP A 140 8.14 6.92 -18.73
N ASN A 141 7.19 5.97 -18.68
CA ASN A 141 5.81 6.23 -19.09
C ASN A 141 5.17 7.35 -18.27
N VAL A 142 5.37 7.33 -16.95
CA VAL A 142 4.85 8.38 -16.04
C VAL A 142 5.51 9.73 -16.33
N THR A 143 6.81 9.74 -16.62
CA THR A 143 7.54 10.96 -16.94
C THR A 143 7.06 11.55 -18.28
N GLN A 144 6.92 10.73 -19.32
CA GLN A 144 6.43 11.19 -20.63
C GLN A 144 4.98 11.69 -20.53
N SER A 145 4.14 11.02 -19.76
CA SER A 145 2.77 11.45 -19.49
C SER A 145 2.71 12.80 -18.79
N LYS A 146 3.55 13.02 -17.77
CA LYS A 146 3.67 14.34 -17.10
C LYS A 146 4.13 15.43 -18.07
N ILE A 147 5.06 15.14 -18.96
CA ILE A 147 5.52 16.08 -20.00
C ILE A 147 4.38 16.36 -20.99
N ALA A 148 3.62 15.34 -21.40
CA ALA A 148 2.46 15.50 -22.27
C ALA A 148 1.42 16.46 -21.66
N ILE A 149 1.00 16.17 -20.41
CA ILE A 149 0.04 16.98 -19.67
C ILE A 149 0.58 18.40 -19.44
N GLY A 150 1.81 18.54 -18.95
CA GLY A 150 2.42 19.83 -18.67
C GLY A 150 2.60 20.71 -19.93
N SER A 151 2.95 20.09 -21.08
CA SER A 151 3.11 20.81 -22.35
C SER A 151 1.77 21.20 -22.99
N GLY A 152 0.68 20.52 -22.67
CA GLY A 152 -0.66 20.81 -23.16
C GLY A 152 -1.37 21.92 -22.37
N GLY A 153 -1.03 22.07 -21.09
CA GLY A 153 -1.73 22.98 -20.18
C GLY A 153 -3.23 22.66 -20.07
N PHE A 154 -4.03 23.63 -19.66
CA PHE A 154 -5.47 23.43 -19.44
C PHE A 154 -6.28 23.28 -20.77
N ALA A 155 -5.88 23.97 -21.82
CA ALA A 155 -6.60 23.97 -23.11
C ALA A 155 -6.10 22.89 -24.08
N GLY A 156 -4.99 22.21 -23.76
CA GLY A 156 -4.34 21.27 -24.68
C GLY A 156 -3.66 21.96 -25.87
N LYS A 157 -2.95 21.17 -26.71
CA LYS A 157 -2.31 21.66 -27.94
C LYS A 157 -3.24 21.69 -29.16
N GLY A 158 -4.45 21.18 -29.02
CA GLY A 158 -5.44 21.05 -30.08
C GLY A 158 -5.45 19.65 -30.73
N PHE A 159 -6.51 19.39 -31.48
CA PHE A 159 -6.74 18.08 -32.09
C PHE A 159 -5.57 17.65 -33.00
N LEU A 160 -5.03 16.47 -32.78
CA LEU A 160 -3.89 15.89 -33.52
C LEU A 160 -2.56 16.69 -33.46
N LYS A 161 -2.46 17.70 -32.58
CA LYS A 161 -1.24 18.52 -32.43
C LYS A 161 -0.38 18.14 -31.22
N GLY A 162 -0.74 17.07 -30.52
CA GLY A 162 0.03 16.53 -29.39
C GLY A 162 1.38 15.96 -29.84
N THR A 163 2.48 16.54 -29.40
CA THR A 163 3.83 16.10 -29.78
C THR A 163 4.18 14.76 -29.16
N GLN A 164 3.79 14.51 -27.91
CA GLN A 164 4.11 13.28 -27.20
C GLN A 164 3.33 12.08 -27.75
N THR A 165 2.09 12.27 -28.15
CA THR A 165 1.24 11.25 -28.77
C THR A 165 1.59 11.00 -30.23
N LYS A 166 1.92 12.06 -31.00
CA LYS A 166 2.26 11.95 -32.42
C LYS A 166 3.57 11.20 -32.67
N PHE A 167 4.52 11.28 -31.75
CA PHE A 167 5.83 10.63 -31.87
C PHE A 167 5.95 9.37 -31.02
N ASP A 168 4.85 8.84 -30.50
CA ASP A 168 4.77 7.61 -29.69
C ASP A 168 5.74 7.59 -28.50
N PHE A 169 5.99 8.78 -27.88
CA PHE A 169 6.82 8.86 -26.68
C PHE A 169 6.13 8.29 -25.43
N VAL A 170 4.79 8.21 -25.44
CA VAL A 170 3.98 7.61 -24.38
C VAL A 170 3.53 6.23 -24.84
N PRO A 171 4.13 5.13 -24.36
CA PRO A 171 3.64 3.79 -24.62
C PRO A 171 2.24 3.62 -24.05
N GLU A 172 1.45 2.69 -24.64
CA GLU A 172 0.09 2.34 -24.18
C GLU A 172 -0.84 3.58 -23.98
N GLN A 173 -0.65 4.61 -24.83
CA GLN A 173 -1.43 5.86 -24.75
C GLN A 173 -2.94 5.66 -24.94
N SER A 174 -3.36 4.57 -25.58
CA SER A 174 -4.78 4.26 -25.83
C SER A 174 -5.46 3.51 -24.68
N THR A 175 -4.71 2.94 -23.76
CA THR A 175 -5.23 2.12 -22.67
C THR A 175 -4.91 2.70 -21.30
N ASP A 176 -3.64 2.94 -21.00
CA ASP A 176 -3.16 3.29 -19.67
C ASP A 176 -3.04 4.82 -19.46
N PHE A 177 -2.84 5.58 -20.57
CA PHE A 177 -2.59 7.02 -20.52
C PHE A 177 -3.49 7.76 -21.52
N ILE A 178 -4.80 7.69 -21.31
CA ILE A 178 -5.80 8.39 -22.12
C ILE A 178 -5.95 9.83 -21.62
N PHE A 179 -5.45 10.81 -22.35
CA PHE A 179 -5.65 12.24 -22.11
C PHE A 179 -5.75 13.05 -23.38
#